data_54b1229d691084ddf4f873dc6efef220
#
_entry.id   54b1229d691084ddf4f873dc6efef220
#
_cell.length_a   1.000
_cell.length_b   1.000
_cell.length_c   1.000
_cell.angle_alpha   90.00
_cell.angle_beta   90.00
_cell.angle_gamma   90.00
#
_symmetry.space_group_name_H-M   'P 1'
#
loop_
_entity.id
_entity.type
_entity.pdbx_description
1 polymer ?
#
loop_
_entity_poly.entity_id
_entity_poly.type
_entity_poly.pdbx_seq_one_letter_code
_entity_poly.pdbx_strand_id
1 'polypeptide(L)'
;MAARACGVAMEMTQQYLAGELSVLLERVQAAATTEAAGRDAWSLRQAAETVPVHALGWVTVRALALTEQLCWDSLSRGDTAAFTRQAAAGAALREFGVCASLLRDA
;
A
#
# COMPACT_ATOMS: atom_id res chain seq x y z
N MET A 1 4.12 1.34 21.73
CA MET A 1 3.09 0.76 20.93
C MET A 1 2.78 1.60 19.72
N ALA A 2 2.84 0.97 18.59
CA ALA A 2 2.62 1.68 17.33
C ALA A 2 1.22 2.29 17.25
N ALA A 3 0.21 1.55 17.70
CA ALA A 3 -1.15 2.04 17.61
C ALA A 3 -1.35 3.30 18.42
N ARG A 4 -0.69 3.38 19.56
CA ARG A 4 -0.81 4.57 20.40
C ARG A 4 -0.14 5.75 19.76
N ALA A 5 1.03 5.54 19.17
CA ALA A 5 1.74 6.62 18.50
C ALA A 5 0.93 7.17 17.34
N CYS A 6 0.20 6.32 16.64
CA CYS A 6 -0.59 6.77 15.50
C CYS A 6 -1.71 7.72 15.89
N GLY A 7 -2.18 7.67 17.15
CA GLY A 7 -3.29 8.52 17.57
C GLY A 7 -2.88 9.78 18.29
N VAL A 8 -1.60 10.07 18.39
CA VAL A 8 -1.15 11.10 19.31
C VAL A 8 -1.43 12.50 18.79
N ALA A 9 -1.12 12.79 17.52
CA ALA A 9 -1.29 14.13 16.98
C ALA A 9 -1.92 14.02 15.62
N MET A 10 -3.11 14.56 15.46
CA MET A 10 -3.89 14.35 14.24
C MET A 10 -3.20 14.88 13.00
N GLU A 11 -2.72 16.10 13.03
CA GLU A 11 -2.11 16.68 11.83
C GLU A 11 -0.81 16.01 11.47
N MET A 12 0.06 15.79 12.47
CA MET A 12 1.30 15.08 12.21
C MET A 12 1.03 13.68 11.74
N THR A 13 0.01 13.03 12.35
CA THR A 13 -0.33 11.67 11.97
C THR A 13 -0.77 11.60 10.53
N GLN A 14 -1.55 12.57 10.08
CA GLN A 14 -2.02 12.58 8.70
C GLN A 14 -0.86 12.63 7.71
N GLN A 15 0.08 13.57 7.93
CA GLN A 15 1.22 13.70 7.04
C GLN A 15 2.12 12.47 7.11
N TYR A 16 2.31 11.95 8.30
CA TYR A 16 3.12 10.77 8.49
C TYR A 16 2.51 9.57 7.76
N LEU A 17 1.22 9.36 7.92
CA LEU A 17 0.54 8.23 7.30
C LEU A 17 0.59 8.34 5.78
N ALA A 18 0.36 9.54 5.26
CA ALA A 18 0.41 9.73 3.81
C ALA A 18 1.80 9.46 3.28
N GLY A 19 2.83 9.91 3.99
CA GLY A 19 4.21 9.68 3.59
C GLY A 19 4.59 8.22 3.63
N GLU A 20 4.19 7.52 4.69
CA GLU A 20 4.49 6.10 4.82
C GLU A 20 3.79 5.30 3.74
N LEU A 21 2.53 5.62 3.49
CA LEU A 21 1.77 4.93 2.45
C LEU A 21 2.39 5.17 1.08
N SER A 22 2.83 6.39 0.82
CA SER A 22 3.47 6.72 -0.45
C SER A 22 4.73 5.90 -0.66
N VAL A 23 5.54 5.71 0.38
CA VAL A 23 6.75 4.90 0.30
C VAL A 23 6.40 3.45 -0.01
N LEU A 24 5.37 2.91 0.65
CA LEU A 24 4.95 1.55 0.39
C LEU A 24 4.42 1.38 -1.03
N LEU A 25 3.69 2.36 -1.53
CA LEU A 25 3.20 2.32 -2.90
C LEU A 25 4.32 2.43 -3.91
N GLU A 26 5.39 3.12 -3.57
CA GLU A 26 6.58 3.16 -4.39
C GLU A 26 7.16 1.75 -4.57
N ARG A 27 7.14 0.97 -3.49
CA ARG A 27 7.59 -0.42 -3.55
C ARG A 27 6.69 -1.27 -4.43
N VAL A 28 5.37 -1.03 -4.36
CA VAL A 28 4.44 -1.72 -5.23
C VAL A 28 4.72 -1.36 -6.69
N GLN A 29 4.95 -0.10 -6.96
CA GLN A 29 5.26 0.36 -8.31
C GLN A 29 6.53 -0.29 -8.82
N ALA A 30 7.56 -0.37 -7.97
CA ALA A 30 8.83 -0.98 -8.35
C ALA A 30 8.69 -2.47 -8.60
N ALA A 31 7.73 -3.12 -7.96
CA ALA A 31 7.49 -4.55 -8.14
C ALA A 31 6.52 -4.85 -9.25
N ALA A 32 5.94 -3.84 -9.89
CA ALA A 32 5.00 -4.05 -10.97
C ALA A 32 5.72 -4.63 -12.19
N THR A 33 5.06 -5.58 -12.83
CA THR A 33 5.65 -6.27 -13.97
C THR A 33 5.04 -5.85 -15.30
N THR A 34 4.02 -4.98 -15.26
CA THR A 34 3.42 -4.44 -16.47
C THR A 34 3.33 -2.94 -16.35
N GLU A 35 3.23 -2.28 -17.49
CA GLU A 35 3.09 -0.83 -17.53
C GLU A 35 1.78 -0.38 -16.90
N ALA A 36 0.73 -1.14 -17.13
CA ALA A 36 -0.58 -0.81 -16.55
C ALA A 36 -0.53 -0.86 -15.03
N ALA A 37 0.08 -1.90 -14.47
CA ALA A 37 0.19 -2.02 -13.02
C ALA A 37 1.06 -0.89 -12.44
N GLY A 38 2.11 -0.53 -13.15
CA GLY A 38 2.96 0.59 -12.73
C GLY A 38 2.20 1.90 -12.70
N ARG A 39 1.36 2.14 -13.71
CA ARG A 39 0.51 3.34 -13.75
C ARG A 39 -0.51 3.34 -12.63
N ASP A 40 -1.09 2.17 -12.33
CA ASP A 40 -2.07 2.08 -11.25
C ASP A 40 -1.42 2.39 -9.91
N ALA A 41 -0.22 1.86 -9.67
CA ALA A 41 0.50 2.13 -8.44
C ALA A 41 0.87 3.61 -8.34
N TRP A 42 1.28 4.20 -9.45
CA TRP A 42 1.61 5.63 -9.47
C TRP A 42 0.38 6.47 -9.14
N SER A 43 -0.77 6.12 -9.71
CA SER A 43 -2.01 6.85 -9.45
C SER A 43 -2.39 6.77 -7.97
N LEU A 44 -2.20 5.59 -7.37
CA LEU A 44 -2.48 5.43 -5.94
C LEU A 44 -1.53 6.26 -5.09
N ARG A 45 -0.27 6.38 -5.51
CA ARG A 45 0.68 7.25 -4.81
C ARG A 45 0.22 8.71 -4.83
N GLN A 46 -0.24 9.17 -6.00
CA GLN A 46 -0.75 10.53 -6.11
C GLN A 46 -1.96 10.72 -5.22
N ALA A 47 -2.87 9.74 -5.21
CA ALA A 47 -4.05 9.81 -4.37
C ALA A 47 -3.66 9.87 -2.89
N ALA A 48 -2.67 9.08 -2.47
CA ALA A 48 -2.24 9.06 -1.07
C ALA A 48 -1.77 10.43 -0.60
N GLU A 49 -1.21 11.23 -1.52
CA GLU A 49 -0.68 12.55 -1.16
C GLU A 49 -1.72 13.65 -1.21
N THR A 50 -2.87 13.40 -1.83
CA THR A 50 -3.84 14.45 -2.05
C THR A 50 -5.18 14.23 -1.33
N VAL A 51 -5.49 13.00 -0.92
CA VAL A 51 -6.77 12.74 -0.28
C VAL A 51 -6.67 13.01 1.22
N PRO A 52 -7.80 13.29 1.87
CA PRO A 52 -7.79 13.46 3.33
C PRO A 52 -7.53 12.13 4.03
N VAL A 53 -7.15 12.22 5.29
CA VAL A 53 -6.71 11.04 6.03
C VAL A 53 -7.76 9.93 6.05
N HIS A 54 -9.04 10.30 6.10
CA HIS A 54 -10.09 9.28 6.17
C HIS A 54 -10.22 8.49 4.87
N ALA A 55 -9.64 8.97 3.78
CA ALA A 55 -9.67 8.25 2.51
C ALA A 55 -8.42 7.40 2.29
N LEU A 56 -7.45 7.47 3.20
CA LEU A 56 -6.23 6.66 3.06
C LEU A 56 -6.52 5.17 3.19
N GLY A 57 -7.56 4.82 3.94
CA GLY A 57 -7.98 3.42 4.02
C GLY A 57 -8.40 2.88 2.67
N TRP A 58 -9.15 3.68 1.92
CA TRP A 58 -9.56 3.31 0.57
C TRP A 58 -8.34 3.09 -0.34
N VAL A 59 -7.37 4.00 -0.26
CA VAL A 59 -6.15 3.87 -1.05
C VAL A 59 -5.42 2.59 -0.69
N THR A 60 -5.34 2.30 0.61
CA THR A 60 -4.66 1.10 1.09
C THR A 60 -5.34 -0.17 0.59
N VAL A 61 -6.67 -0.20 0.63
CA VAL A 61 -7.43 -1.35 0.15
C VAL A 61 -7.19 -1.57 -1.34
N ARG A 62 -7.20 -0.49 -2.11
CA ARG A 62 -6.95 -0.60 -3.55
C ARG A 62 -5.52 -1.07 -3.83
N ALA A 63 -4.57 -0.60 -3.03
CA ALA A 63 -3.19 -1.03 -3.18
C ALA A 63 -3.03 -2.52 -2.88
N LEU A 64 -3.72 -3.00 -1.85
CA LEU A 64 -3.70 -4.43 -1.54
C LEU A 64 -4.30 -5.26 -2.66
N ALA A 65 -5.40 -4.79 -3.23
CA ALA A 65 -6.01 -5.50 -4.36
C ALA A 65 -5.05 -5.56 -5.54
N LEU A 66 -4.32 -4.47 -5.79
CA LEU A 66 -3.34 -4.44 -6.87
C LEU A 66 -2.21 -5.43 -6.62
N THR A 67 -1.68 -5.49 -5.40
CA THR A 67 -0.60 -6.44 -5.10
C THR A 67 -1.08 -7.87 -5.21
N GLU A 68 -2.32 -8.13 -4.82
CA GLU A 68 -2.86 -9.47 -4.94
C GLU A 68 -2.95 -9.88 -6.40
N GLN A 69 -3.42 -8.98 -7.25
CA GLN A 69 -3.50 -9.24 -8.68
C GLN A 69 -2.12 -9.50 -9.27
N LEU A 70 -1.14 -8.69 -8.87
CA LEU A 70 0.23 -8.87 -9.33
C LEU A 70 0.79 -10.23 -8.91
N CYS A 71 0.50 -10.64 -7.68
CA CYS A 71 0.96 -11.94 -7.19
C CYS A 71 0.39 -13.09 -8.01
N TRP A 72 -0.91 -13.06 -8.27
CA TRP A 72 -1.54 -14.10 -9.08
C TRP A 72 -0.95 -14.15 -10.48
N ASP A 73 -0.71 -12.98 -11.06
CA ASP A 73 -0.15 -12.87 -12.40
C ASP A 73 1.25 -13.46 -12.45
N SER A 74 2.07 -13.13 -11.46
CA SER A 74 3.43 -13.64 -11.40
C SER A 74 3.46 -15.14 -11.17
N LEU A 75 2.57 -15.64 -10.29
CA LEU A 75 2.47 -17.07 -10.06
C LEU A 75 2.10 -17.83 -11.33
N SER A 76 1.14 -17.30 -12.08
CA SER A 76 0.70 -17.99 -13.29
C SER A 76 1.80 -18.02 -14.36
N ARG A 77 2.74 -17.07 -14.30
CA ARG A 77 3.88 -17.05 -15.24
C ARG A 77 5.11 -17.75 -14.69
N GLY A 78 5.04 -18.24 -13.45
CA GLY A 78 6.17 -18.88 -12.82
C GLY A 78 7.30 -17.93 -12.44
N ASP A 79 6.99 -16.64 -12.31
CA ASP A 79 7.98 -15.63 -11.96
C ASP A 79 8.03 -15.49 -10.43
N THR A 80 8.80 -16.38 -9.80
CA THR A 80 8.86 -16.44 -8.34
C THR A 80 9.56 -15.23 -7.75
N ALA A 81 10.53 -14.65 -8.45
CA ALA A 81 11.22 -13.46 -7.97
C ALA A 81 10.28 -12.28 -7.87
N ALA A 82 9.48 -12.06 -8.92
CA ALA A 82 8.50 -11.00 -8.91
C ALA A 82 7.43 -11.25 -7.85
N PHE A 83 6.97 -12.49 -7.74
CA PHE A 83 5.98 -12.85 -6.74
C PHE A 83 6.48 -12.52 -5.33
N THR A 84 7.73 -12.85 -5.05
CA THR A 84 8.30 -12.61 -3.71
C THR A 84 8.30 -11.13 -3.37
N ARG A 85 8.71 -10.30 -4.33
CA ARG A 85 8.72 -8.84 -4.11
C ARG A 85 7.32 -8.30 -3.91
N GLN A 86 6.38 -8.78 -4.72
CA GLN A 86 4.99 -8.32 -4.66
C GLN A 86 4.33 -8.75 -3.35
N ALA A 87 4.58 -9.98 -2.93
CA ALA A 87 4.02 -10.47 -1.68
C ALA A 87 4.57 -9.69 -0.49
N ALA A 88 5.86 -9.35 -0.53
CA ALA A 88 6.47 -8.57 0.53
C ALA A 88 5.86 -7.17 0.60
N ALA A 89 5.63 -6.55 -0.55
CA ALA A 89 5.00 -5.23 -0.60
C ALA A 89 3.57 -5.29 -0.05
N GLY A 90 2.84 -6.33 -0.41
CA GLY A 90 1.48 -6.51 0.08
C GLY A 90 1.43 -6.73 1.58
N ALA A 91 2.36 -7.53 2.10
CA ALA A 91 2.43 -7.77 3.55
C ALA A 91 2.72 -6.48 4.30
N ALA A 92 3.64 -5.66 3.78
CA ALA A 92 3.98 -4.38 4.41
C ALA A 92 2.79 -3.43 4.39
N LEU A 93 2.04 -3.41 3.29
CA LEU A 93 0.84 -2.59 3.18
C LEU A 93 -0.23 -3.01 4.19
N ARG A 94 -0.44 -4.32 4.34
CA ARG A 94 -1.43 -4.83 5.27
C ARG A 94 -1.05 -4.48 6.70
N GLU A 95 0.21 -4.69 7.04
CA GLU A 95 0.68 -4.37 8.38
C GLU A 95 0.52 -2.88 8.67
N PHE A 96 0.89 -2.05 7.72
CA PHE A 96 0.72 -0.61 7.85
C PHE A 96 -0.74 -0.25 8.06
N GLY A 97 -1.63 -0.81 7.23
CA GLY A 97 -3.04 -0.49 7.29
C GLY A 97 -3.68 -0.88 8.62
N VAL A 98 -3.29 -2.04 9.15
CA VAL A 98 -3.81 -2.49 10.43
C VAL A 98 -3.27 -1.61 11.57
N CYS A 99 -1.95 -1.37 11.57
CA CYS A 99 -1.33 -0.53 12.60
C CYS A 99 -1.89 0.87 12.64
N ALA A 100 -2.16 1.43 11.48
CA ALA A 100 -2.65 2.81 11.39
C ALA A 100 -4.16 2.90 11.51
N SER A 101 -4.83 1.77 11.73
CA SER A 101 -6.28 1.69 11.82
C SER A 101 -6.97 2.15 10.55
N LEU A 102 -6.30 1.99 9.43
CA LEU A 102 -6.87 2.31 8.11
C LEU A 102 -7.64 1.13 7.54
N LEU A 103 -7.33 -0.07 7.99
CA LEU A 103 -8.01 -1.27 7.57
C LEU A 103 -8.78 -1.83 8.76
N ARG A 104 -9.97 -2.29 8.50
CA ARG A 104 -10.67 -3.05 9.50
C ARG A 104 -10.03 -4.43 9.56
N ASP A 105 -9.96 -4.97 10.75
CA ASP A 105 -9.47 -6.31 10.85
C ASP A 105 -10.47 -7.20 10.14
N ALA A 106 -10.03 -7.83 9.22
CA ALA A 106 -10.90 -8.69 8.45
C ALA A 106 -10.78 -10.10 8.97
#